data_6083ce325d7a99c519893865e2220e27
#
_entry.id   6083ce325d7a99c519893865e2220e27
#
_cell.length_a   1.000
_cell.length_b   1.000
_cell.length_c   1.000
_cell.angle_alpha   90.00
_cell.angle_beta   90.00
_cell.angle_gamma   90.00
#
_symmetry.space_group_name_H-M   'P 1'
#
loop_
_entity.id
_entity.type
_entity.pdbx_description
1 polymer ?
#
loop_
_entity_poly.entity_id
_entity_poly.type
_entity_poly.pdbx_seq_one_letter_code
_entity_poly.pdbx_strand_id
1 'polypeptide(L)'
;YTSDCSTSYTVMQRAGNGSLSPYAFHPVEIHNGGSLKRSFTQLLPKISASYSIPSRHEAKVRLTVAKGYKAGGFNTQMFSDVLQQQLMESMGIGRRYDVDQVVGYKPENSWNAELGALIKTADKQFSASATVFYIHCRDQQLTVFPEGDITGRIMTNAGKAHSAGIEVSVAYSPVERLTLNAAYGYTNAKFLEFNNGKEDYSGRFVPYAPQNTIFAAANYLIPAQFGPLRYISTGLSTQGIGKIYWNEDNSTAQNLYFKLDASVKLICNKFSVDLWAKNITATQYSTFYFVSIQHEFLQRGKPVQFGATLRVNI
;
A
#
# COMPACT_ATOMS: atom_id res chain seq x y z
N TYR A 1 6.67 -25.12 -9.91
CA TYR A 1 7.65 -24.37 -10.71
C TYR A 1 8.58 -25.35 -11.42
N THR A 2 9.02 -24.95 -12.57
CA THR A 2 10.11 -25.63 -13.30
C THR A 2 11.06 -24.55 -13.79
N SER A 3 12.34 -24.78 -13.62
CA SER A 3 13.37 -23.92 -14.20
C SER A 3 14.59 -24.77 -14.54
N ASP A 4 15.00 -24.67 -15.79
CA ASP A 4 16.16 -25.38 -16.31
C ASP A 4 17.24 -24.33 -16.61
N CYS A 5 18.44 -24.60 -16.18
CA CYS A 5 19.59 -23.75 -16.48
C CYS A 5 20.72 -24.63 -17.02
N SER A 6 21.19 -24.29 -18.22
CA SER A 6 22.39 -24.87 -18.80
C SER A 6 23.46 -23.79 -18.84
N THR A 7 24.57 -24.04 -18.18
CA THR A 7 25.71 -23.13 -18.14
C THR A 7 27.02 -23.91 -18.11
N SER A 8 28.13 -23.21 -18.08
CA SER A 8 29.44 -23.83 -17.95
C SER A 8 30.37 -22.94 -17.17
N TYR A 9 31.29 -23.52 -16.47
CA TYR A 9 32.38 -22.79 -15.86
C TYR A 9 33.75 -23.33 -16.31
N THR A 10 34.72 -22.47 -16.33
CA THR A 10 36.09 -22.79 -16.71
C THR A 10 36.98 -22.79 -15.51
N VAL A 11 37.61 -23.93 -15.22
CA VAL A 11 38.65 -23.99 -14.20
C VAL A 11 39.92 -23.39 -14.79
N MET A 12 40.48 -22.39 -14.12
CA MET A 12 41.70 -21.71 -14.49
C MET A 12 42.87 -22.28 -13.70
N GLN A 13 43.91 -22.66 -14.40
CA GLN A 13 45.17 -23.08 -13.76
C GLN A 13 46.17 -21.92 -13.78
N ARG A 14 46.87 -21.75 -12.65
CA ARG A 14 47.95 -20.76 -12.56
C ARG A 14 49.25 -21.37 -13.05
N ALA A 15 49.78 -20.78 -14.11
CA ALA A 15 51.10 -21.15 -14.65
C ALA A 15 52.23 -20.66 -13.71
N GLY A 16 53.43 -21.23 -13.83
CA GLY A 16 54.57 -20.86 -13.00
C GLY A 16 55.03 -19.42 -13.10
N ASN A 17 54.65 -18.72 -14.19
CA ASN A 17 54.88 -17.29 -14.39
C ASN A 17 53.76 -16.40 -13.78
N GLY A 18 52.77 -16.99 -13.06
CA GLY A 18 51.68 -16.28 -12.44
C GLY A 18 50.46 -16.02 -13.35
N SER A 19 50.53 -16.32 -14.65
CA SER A 19 49.41 -16.18 -15.53
C SER A 19 48.35 -17.24 -15.31
N LEU A 20 47.05 -16.90 -15.61
CA LEU A 20 45.94 -17.83 -15.55
C LEU A 20 45.66 -18.33 -16.97
N SER A 21 45.56 -19.65 -17.13
CA SER A 21 45.16 -20.29 -18.39
C SER A 21 43.98 -21.24 -18.17
N PRO A 22 43.06 -21.38 -19.14
CA PRO A 22 41.97 -22.36 -19.07
C PRO A 22 42.55 -23.77 -18.95
N TYR A 23 42.12 -24.51 -17.92
CA TYR A 23 42.54 -25.90 -17.68
C TYR A 23 41.45 -26.91 -18.03
N ALA A 24 40.23 -26.67 -17.61
CA ALA A 24 39.09 -27.52 -17.84
C ALA A 24 37.83 -26.72 -18.04
N PHE A 25 36.97 -27.24 -18.94
CA PHE A 25 35.65 -26.68 -19.21
C PHE A 25 34.61 -27.67 -18.67
N HIS A 26 33.78 -27.22 -17.70
CA HIS A 26 32.77 -28.07 -17.09
C HIS A 26 31.39 -27.57 -17.47
N PRO A 27 30.64 -28.30 -18.33
CA PRO A 27 29.25 -28.02 -18.54
C PRO A 27 28.46 -28.38 -17.30
N VAL A 28 27.50 -27.57 -16.91
CA VAL A 28 26.59 -27.79 -15.79
C VAL A 28 25.16 -27.64 -16.28
N GLU A 29 24.38 -28.69 -16.12
CA GLU A 29 22.95 -28.67 -16.34
C GLU A 29 22.24 -28.78 -14.98
N ILE A 30 21.40 -27.79 -14.69
CA ILE A 30 20.59 -27.77 -13.49
C ILE A 30 19.13 -27.87 -13.89
N HIS A 31 18.50 -28.95 -13.50
CA HIS A 31 17.07 -29.14 -13.61
C HIS A 31 16.45 -28.92 -12.24
N ASN A 32 15.74 -27.83 -12.07
CA ASN A 32 15.04 -27.54 -10.82
C ASN A 32 13.55 -27.49 -11.10
N GLY A 33 12.83 -28.43 -10.54
CA GLY A 33 11.38 -28.51 -10.68
C GLY A 33 10.76 -29.02 -9.40
N GLY A 34 9.64 -28.45 -9.02
CA GLY A 34 8.93 -28.87 -7.83
C GLY A 34 7.59 -28.15 -7.67
N SER A 35 6.84 -28.62 -6.70
CA SER A 35 5.64 -27.91 -6.25
C SER A 35 5.78 -27.58 -4.77
N LEU A 36 5.69 -26.31 -4.44
CA LEU A 36 5.57 -25.84 -3.07
C LEU A 36 4.09 -25.72 -2.74
N LYS A 37 3.64 -26.39 -1.68
CA LYS A 37 2.25 -26.36 -1.27
C LYS A 37 2.17 -26.09 0.22
N ARG A 38 1.40 -25.08 0.60
CA ARG A 38 1.04 -24.77 1.98
C ARG A 38 -0.47 -24.61 2.09
N SER A 39 -1.04 -25.09 3.16
CA SER A 39 -2.43 -24.85 3.52
C SER A 39 -2.50 -24.17 4.88
N PHE A 40 -3.40 -23.21 5.02
CA PHE A 40 -3.59 -22.45 6.24
C PHE A 40 -5.06 -22.53 6.64
N THR A 41 -5.30 -22.82 7.91
CA THR A 41 -6.64 -22.78 8.51
C THR A 41 -6.62 -21.83 9.68
N GLN A 42 -7.57 -20.90 9.74
CA GLN A 42 -7.61 -19.86 10.75
C GLN A 42 -9.04 -19.57 11.20
N LEU A 43 -9.26 -19.53 12.51
CA LEU A 43 -10.50 -19.03 13.10
C LEU A 43 -10.42 -17.48 13.20
N LEU A 44 -11.45 -16.80 12.68
CA LEU A 44 -11.53 -15.34 12.60
C LEU A 44 -12.75 -14.81 13.40
N PRO A 45 -12.67 -14.81 14.73
CA PRO A 45 -13.75 -14.29 15.57
C PRO A 45 -13.92 -12.78 15.37
N LYS A 46 -15.19 -12.34 15.35
CA LYS A 46 -15.58 -10.93 15.37
C LYS A 46 -16.74 -10.73 16.32
N ILE A 47 -16.61 -9.76 17.20
CA ILE A 47 -17.65 -9.31 18.11
C ILE A 47 -17.90 -7.83 17.83
N SER A 48 -19.17 -7.45 17.68
CA SER A 48 -19.57 -6.07 17.50
C SER A 48 -20.79 -5.78 18.37
N ALA A 49 -20.75 -4.66 19.08
CA ALA A 49 -21.87 -4.10 19.80
C ALA A 49 -22.17 -2.71 19.25
N SER A 50 -23.45 -2.37 19.12
CA SER A 50 -23.85 -1.02 18.71
C SER A 50 -25.04 -0.54 19.56
N TYR A 51 -24.97 0.72 19.95
CA TYR A 51 -26.01 1.37 20.72
C TYR A 51 -26.51 2.61 19.98
N SER A 52 -27.82 2.66 19.72
CA SER A 52 -28.47 3.84 19.16
C SER A 52 -28.93 4.73 20.31
N ILE A 53 -28.42 5.94 20.38
CA ILE A 53 -28.72 6.91 21.42
C ILE A 53 -30.13 7.47 21.14
N PRO A 54 -31.09 7.32 22.09
CA PRO A 54 -32.42 7.89 21.92
C PRO A 54 -32.37 9.42 21.80
N SER A 55 -32.59 9.94 20.60
CA SER A 55 -32.65 11.38 20.35
C SER A 55 -33.46 11.66 19.08
N ARG A 56 -33.80 12.93 18.83
CA ARG A 56 -34.39 13.34 17.56
C ARG A 56 -33.45 13.20 16.37
N HIS A 57 -32.14 13.08 16.64
CA HIS A 57 -31.07 12.87 15.65
C HIS A 57 -30.74 11.37 15.58
N GLU A 58 -30.28 10.92 14.46
CA GLU A 58 -29.68 9.58 14.36
C GLU A 58 -28.28 9.64 15.02
N ALA A 59 -28.15 9.07 16.21
CA ALA A 59 -26.88 9.01 16.93
C ALA A 59 -26.58 7.55 17.32
N LYS A 60 -25.38 7.08 17.00
CA LYS A 60 -24.98 5.68 17.20
C LYS A 60 -23.54 5.59 17.65
N VAL A 61 -23.30 4.71 18.61
CA VAL A 61 -21.96 4.30 19.00
C VAL A 61 -21.78 2.83 18.67
N ARG A 62 -20.59 2.44 18.22
CA ARG A 62 -20.26 1.07 17.85
C ARG A 62 -18.88 0.69 18.37
N LEU A 63 -18.81 -0.45 19.03
CA LEU A 63 -17.56 -1.12 19.40
C LEU A 63 -17.41 -2.39 18.56
N THR A 64 -16.22 -2.61 18.00
CA THR A 64 -15.91 -3.83 17.27
C THR A 64 -14.55 -4.34 17.72
N VAL A 65 -14.45 -5.65 17.97
CA VAL A 65 -13.18 -6.36 18.13
C VAL A 65 -13.18 -7.54 17.18
N ALA A 66 -12.14 -7.66 16.38
CA ALA A 66 -12.05 -8.68 15.34
C ALA A 66 -10.61 -9.18 15.18
N LYS A 67 -10.48 -10.48 14.84
CA LYS A 67 -9.22 -11.05 14.41
C LYS A 67 -9.10 -10.90 12.90
N GLY A 68 -7.97 -10.35 12.45
CA GLY A 68 -7.56 -10.27 11.04
C GLY A 68 -6.53 -11.36 10.70
N TYR A 69 -6.48 -11.73 9.44
CA TYR A 69 -5.59 -12.76 8.92
C TYR A 69 -5.23 -12.47 7.46
N LYS A 70 -3.94 -12.64 7.14
CA LYS A 70 -3.43 -12.63 5.77
C LYS A 70 -2.61 -13.90 5.56
N ALA A 71 -2.96 -14.70 4.55
CA ALA A 71 -2.28 -15.97 4.30
C ALA A 71 -0.79 -15.75 4.00
N GLY A 72 0.02 -16.71 4.40
CA GLY A 72 1.40 -16.81 3.96
C GLY A 72 1.49 -17.22 2.49
N GLY A 73 2.66 -17.29 1.96
CA GLY A 73 2.87 -17.64 0.56
C GLY A 73 4.34 -17.84 0.22
N PHE A 74 4.64 -17.69 -1.07
CA PHE A 74 5.97 -17.89 -1.62
C PHE A 74 6.40 -16.68 -2.45
N ASN A 75 7.67 -16.29 -2.30
CA ASN A 75 8.33 -15.27 -3.11
C ASN A 75 8.80 -15.89 -4.43
N THR A 76 7.96 -15.88 -5.45
CA THR A 76 8.27 -16.52 -6.74
C THR A 76 9.48 -15.91 -7.44
N GLN A 77 9.81 -14.66 -7.16
CA GLN A 77 10.99 -13.98 -7.71
C GLN A 77 12.31 -14.52 -7.17
N MET A 78 12.28 -15.22 -6.01
CA MET A 78 13.46 -15.81 -5.40
C MET A 78 13.92 -17.12 -6.08
N PHE A 79 13.15 -17.65 -7.03
CA PHE A 79 13.55 -18.89 -7.71
C PHE A 79 14.81 -18.76 -8.57
N SER A 80 15.09 -17.56 -9.12
CA SER A 80 16.35 -17.29 -9.78
C SER A 80 17.56 -17.40 -8.87
N ASP A 81 17.41 -16.91 -7.63
CA ASP A 81 18.47 -16.95 -6.61
C ASP A 81 18.71 -18.38 -6.14
N VAL A 82 17.63 -19.17 -6.05
CA VAL A 82 17.70 -20.62 -5.77
C VAL A 82 18.52 -21.34 -6.85
N LEU A 83 18.28 -21.03 -8.13
CA LEU A 83 19.06 -21.60 -9.23
C LEU A 83 20.52 -21.21 -9.18
N GLN A 84 20.82 -19.94 -8.92
CA GLN A 84 22.19 -19.46 -8.81
C GLN A 84 22.95 -20.14 -7.68
N GLN A 85 22.31 -20.34 -6.54
CA GLN A 85 22.93 -21.05 -5.42
C GLN A 85 23.15 -22.54 -5.71
N GLN A 86 22.22 -23.22 -6.38
CA GLN A 86 22.43 -24.59 -6.82
C GLN A 86 23.59 -24.71 -7.82
N LEU A 87 23.73 -23.72 -8.70
CA LEU A 87 24.90 -23.65 -9.58
C LEU A 87 26.21 -23.53 -8.78
N MET A 88 26.26 -22.64 -7.77
CA MET A 88 27.44 -22.51 -6.90
C MET A 88 27.72 -23.80 -6.13
N GLU A 89 26.67 -24.48 -5.63
CA GLU A 89 26.83 -25.78 -4.96
C GLU A 89 27.39 -26.84 -5.89
N SER A 90 26.97 -26.89 -7.15
CA SER A 90 27.52 -27.82 -8.15
C SER A 90 29.02 -27.57 -8.44
N MET A 91 29.48 -26.34 -8.22
CA MET A 91 30.88 -25.93 -8.33
C MET A 91 31.67 -26.15 -7.04
N GLY A 92 31.07 -26.72 -5.99
CA GLY A 92 31.68 -26.88 -4.68
C GLY A 92 31.77 -25.58 -3.87
N ILE A 93 31.07 -24.53 -4.30
CA ILE A 93 31.05 -23.22 -3.67
C ILE A 93 29.64 -23.01 -3.09
N GLY A 94 29.54 -22.74 -1.82
CA GLY A 94 28.25 -22.39 -1.22
C GLY A 94 27.75 -23.35 -0.16
N ARG A 95 26.66 -22.98 0.49
CA ARG A 95 26.01 -23.74 1.55
C ARG A 95 24.65 -24.25 1.05
N ARG A 96 24.34 -25.49 1.39
CA ARG A 96 23.02 -26.05 1.17
C ARG A 96 22.00 -25.29 2.03
N TYR A 97 20.91 -24.86 1.45
CA TYR A 97 19.83 -24.22 2.19
C TYR A 97 18.47 -24.77 1.76
N ASP A 98 17.53 -24.67 2.67
CA ASP A 98 16.16 -25.12 2.46
C ASP A 98 15.40 -24.03 1.66
N VAL A 99 15.01 -24.37 0.44
CA VAL A 99 14.25 -23.49 -0.46
C VAL A 99 12.97 -22.97 0.21
N ASP A 100 12.30 -23.83 1.00
CA ASP A 100 11.04 -23.45 1.65
C ASP A 100 11.25 -22.36 2.73
N GLN A 101 12.40 -22.37 3.40
CA GLN A 101 12.76 -21.34 4.39
C GLN A 101 13.14 -20.00 3.74
N VAL A 102 13.74 -20.03 2.56
CA VAL A 102 14.19 -18.83 1.85
C VAL A 102 13.06 -18.19 1.05
N VAL A 103 12.26 -19.01 0.40
CA VAL A 103 11.20 -18.56 -0.52
C VAL A 103 9.88 -18.31 0.20
N GLY A 104 9.62 -19.04 1.30
CA GLY A 104 8.34 -18.97 2.02
C GLY A 104 8.24 -17.80 2.99
N TYR A 105 7.04 -17.24 3.13
CA TYR A 105 6.70 -16.30 4.20
C TYR A 105 5.47 -16.75 4.99
N LYS A 106 5.44 -16.40 6.28
CA LYS A 106 4.42 -16.84 7.23
C LYS A 106 3.12 -16.05 7.09
N PRO A 107 1.99 -16.60 7.57
CA PRO A 107 0.76 -15.84 7.73
C PRO A 107 0.93 -14.67 8.70
N GLU A 108 0.31 -13.55 8.35
CA GLU A 108 0.14 -12.40 9.25
C GLU A 108 -1.15 -12.53 10.03
N ASN A 109 -1.13 -12.23 11.32
CA ASN A 109 -2.29 -12.22 12.19
C ASN A 109 -2.43 -10.87 12.89
N SER A 110 -3.65 -10.37 13.01
CA SER A 110 -3.90 -9.13 13.73
C SER A 110 -5.12 -9.24 14.66
N TRP A 111 -5.14 -8.40 15.69
CA TRP A 111 -6.31 -8.08 16.47
C TRP A 111 -6.63 -6.61 16.29
N ASN A 112 -7.86 -6.32 15.90
CA ASN A 112 -8.36 -4.99 15.61
C ASN A 112 -9.41 -4.64 16.65
N ALA A 113 -9.30 -3.48 17.29
CA ALA A 113 -10.30 -2.89 18.16
C ALA A 113 -10.67 -1.51 17.63
N GLU A 114 -11.95 -1.24 17.48
CA GLU A 114 -12.49 0.00 16.94
C GLU A 114 -13.64 0.50 17.81
N LEU A 115 -13.62 1.80 18.15
CA LEU A 115 -14.74 2.50 18.76
C LEU A 115 -15.13 3.65 17.84
N GLY A 116 -16.33 3.56 17.28
CA GLY A 116 -16.88 4.55 16.35
C GLY A 116 -18.12 5.23 16.91
N ALA A 117 -18.30 6.49 16.55
CA ALA A 117 -19.52 7.26 16.79
C ALA A 117 -20.00 7.88 15.47
N LEU A 118 -21.29 7.94 15.29
CA LEU A 118 -21.98 8.58 14.17
C LEU A 118 -23.08 9.49 14.71
N ILE A 119 -23.19 10.67 14.13
CA ILE A 119 -24.34 11.55 14.30
C ILE A 119 -24.83 12.03 12.95
N LYS A 120 -26.17 12.10 12.79
CA LYS A 120 -26.83 12.68 11.63
C LYS A 120 -28.04 13.47 12.09
N THR A 121 -28.14 14.72 11.69
CA THR A 121 -29.24 15.60 12.09
C THR A 121 -30.57 15.18 11.45
N ALA A 122 -31.68 15.48 12.12
CA ALA A 122 -33.01 15.11 11.68
C ALA A 122 -33.38 15.74 10.33
N ASP A 123 -32.88 16.94 10.03
CA ASP A 123 -33.01 17.64 8.74
C ASP A 123 -32.08 17.10 7.66
N LYS A 124 -31.20 16.14 8.02
CA LYS A 124 -30.21 15.52 7.15
C LYS A 124 -29.17 16.50 6.54
N GLN A 125 -29.10 17.72 7.06
CA GLN A 125 -28.13 18.71 6.59
C GLN A 125 -26.72 18.45 7.09
N PHE A 126 -26.56 17.80 8.24
CA PHE A 126 -25.26 17.52 8.83
C PHE A 126 -25.12 16.04 9.20
N SER A 127 -24.00 15.46 8.86
CA SER A 127 -23.58 14.17 9.39
C SER A 127 -22.10 14.18 9.73
N ALA A 128 -21.73 13.53 10.84
CA ALA A 128 -20.34 13.36 11.23
C ALA A 128 -20.13 11.95 11.77
N SER A 129 -18.97 11.39 11.50
CA SER A 129 -18.51 10.16 12.13
C SER A 129 -17.08 10.32 12.63
N ALA A 130 -16.78 9.66 13.74
CA ALA A 130 -15.43 9.56 14.26
C ALA A 130 -15.18 8.12 14.71
N THR A 131 -14.00 7.58 14.41
CA THR A 131 -13.59 6.25 14.81
C THR A 131 -12.17 6.32 15.34
N VAL A 132 -11.94 5.76 16.53
CA VAL A 132 -10.60 5.48 17.03
C VAL A 132 -10.34 3.98 16.87
N PHE A 133 -9.12 3.62 16.50
CA PHE A 133 -8.76 2.23 16.26
C PHE A 133 -7.40 1.89 16.83
N TYR A 134 -7.24 0.62 17.15
CA TYR A 134 -5.97 0.00 17.51
C TYR A 134 -5.86 -1.37 16.86
N ILE A 135 -4.76 -1.59 16.15
CA ILE A 135 -4.43 -2.85 15.47
C ILE A 135 -3.12 -3.34 16.05
N HIS A 136 -3.11 -4.56 16.57
CA HIS A 136 -1.90 -5.27 16.95
C HIS A 136 -1.64 -6.39 15.95
N CYS A 137 -0.50 -6.36 15.28
CA CYS A 137 -0.13 -7.30 14.23
C CYS A 137 1.07 -8.14 14.66
N ARG A 138 1.04 -9.43 14.34
CA ARG A 138 2.14 -10.39 14.49
C ARG A 138 2.50 -10.96 13.14
N ASP A 139 3.80 -11.19 12.93
CA ASP A 139 4.34 -11.68 11.66
C ASP A 139 3.90 -10.80 10.49
N GLN A 140 3.91 -9.47 10.68
CA GLN A 140 3.48 -8.51 9.65
C GLN A 140 4.24 -8.74 8.35
N GLN A 141 3.50 -8.91 7.26
CA GLN A 141 4.08 -9.10 5.93
C GLN A 141 4.47 -7.76 5.34
N LEU A 142 5.76 -7.60 5.08
CA LEU A 142 6.34 -6.42 4.48
C LEU A 142 6.96 -6.76 3.13
N THR A 143 6.85 -5.81 2.21
CA THR A 143 7.64 -5.84 1.00
C THR A 143 8.94 -5.10 1.23
N VAL A 144 10.05 -5.77 1.06
CA VAL A 144 11.39 -5.20 1.18
C VAL A 144 12.16 -5.39 -0.11
N PHE A 145 13.18 -4.55 -0.31
CA PHE A 145 14.16 -4.68 -1.36
C PHE A 145 15.48 -5.08 -0.69
N PRO A 146 15.86 -6.36 -0.71
CA PRO A 146 17.07 -6.81 -0.03
C PRO A 146 18.29 -6.11 -0.59
N GLU A 147 19.21 -5.74 0.29
CA GLU A 147 20.53 -5.27 -0.10
C GLU A 147 21.44 -6.44 -0.46
N GLY A 148 22.35 -6.22 -1.41
CA GLY A 148 23.34 -7.20 -1.85
C GLY A 148 23.00 -7.85 -3.18
N ASP A 149 23.30 -9.15 -3.32
CA ASP A 149 23.21 -9.88 -4.59
C ASP A 149 21.77 -10.21 -5.02
N ILE A 150 20.78 -10.00 -4.16
CA ILE A 150 19.37 -10.29 -4.44
C ILE A 150 18.78 -9.09 -5.15
N THR A 151 18.43 -9.28 -6.40
CA THR A 151 17.75 -8.28 -7.22
C THR A 151 16.24 -8.55 -7.17
N GLY A 152 15.48 -7.61 -6.67
CA GLY A 152 14.04 -7.70 -6.72
C GLY A 152 13.34 -7.43 -5.40
N ARG A 153 12.04 -7.51 -5.47
CA ARG A 153 11.12 -7.24 -4.36
C ARG A 153 10.70 -8.55 -3.71
N ILE A 154 10.90 -8.67 -2.41
CA ILE A 154 10.48 -9.86 -1.65
C ILE A 154 9.47 -9.49 -0.57
N MET A 155 8.66 -10.47 -0.19
CA MET A 155 7.82 -10.43 0.99
C MET A 155 8.56 -11.10 2.14
N THR A 156 8.67 -10.40 3.26
CA THR A 156 9.21 -10.93 4.52
C THR A 156 8.24 -10.68 5.67
N ASN A 157 8.50 -11.26 6.82
CA ASN A 157 7.70 -11.04 8.02
C ASN A 157 8.49 -10.20 9.03
N ALA A 158 7.92 -9.07 9.46
CA ALA A 158 8.32 -8.39 10.69
C ALA A 158 7.83 -9.18 11.92
N GLY A 159 8.48 -9.01 13.06
CA GLY A 159 8.07 -9.69 14.29
C GLY A 159 6.69 -9.24 14.76
N LYS A 160 6.57 -8.00 15.21
CA LYS A 160 5.31 -7.39 15.68
C LYS A 160 5.24 -5.93 15.27
N ALA A 161 4.02 -5.48 14.99
CA ALA A 161 3.74 -4.07 14.74
C ALA A 161 2.41 -3.68 15.36
N HIS A 162 2.21 -2.38 15.54
CA HIS A 162 0.90 -1.83 15.87
C HIS A 162 0.56 -0.67 14.94
N SER A 163 -0.73 -0.44 14.80
CA SER A 163 -1.27 0.77 14.17
C SER A 163 -2.37 1.32 15.07
N ALA A 164 -2.27 2.57 15.44
CA ALA A 164 -3.28 3.26 16.23
C ALA A 164 -3.63 4.59 15.57
N GLY A 165 -4.89 4.98 15.61
CA GLY A 165 -5.27 6.20 14.96
C GLY A 165 -6.70 6.65 15.20
N ILE A 166 -7.04 7.72 14.51
CA ILE A 166 -8.37 8.30 14.48
C ILE A 166 -8.76 8.63 13.05
N GLU A 167 -10.00 8.37 12.71
CA GLU A 167 -10.63 8.78 11.47
C GLU A 167 -11.86 9.63 11.78
N VAL A 168 -11.99 10.76 11.12
CA VAL A 168 -13.14 11.66 11.25
C VAL A 168 -13.65 12.00 9.86
N SER A 169 -14.96 11.99 9.68
CA SER A 169 -15.59 12.48 8.45
C SER A 169 -16.79 13.36 8.79
N VAL A 170 -16.99 14.39 7.97
CA VAL A 170 -18.10 15.34 8.08
C VAL A 170 -18.67 15.57 6.71
N ALA A 171 -20.00 15.53 6.60
CA ALA A 171 -20.74 16.01 5.46
C ALA A 171 -21.75 17.05 5.93
N TYR A 172 -21.79 18.19 5.24
CA TYR A 172 -22.62 19.32 5.60
C TYR A 172 -23.25 19.97 4.36
N SER A 173 -24.56 20.10 4.37
CA SER A 173 -25.33 20.78 3.32
C SER A 173 -26.04 22.00 3.91
N PRO A 174 -25.35 23.15 4.08
CA PRO A 174 -25.90 24.34 4.74
C PRO A 174 -27.10 24.94 3.99
N VAL A 175 -27.11 24.74 2.70
CA VAL A 175 -28.22 25.16 1.80
C VAL A 175 -28.48 24.05 0.78
N GLU A 176 -29.66 24.02 0.20
CA GLU A 176 -30.18 22.94 -0.64
C GLU A 176 -29.23 22.46 -1.76
N ARG A 177 -28.35 23.32 -2.23
CA ARG A 177 -27.51 23.06 -3.42
C ARG A 177 -26.01 23.05 -3.14
N LEU A 178 -25.60 23.27 -1.91
CA LEU A 178 -24.20 23.23 -1.49
C LEU A 178 -23.96 22.00 -0.63
N THR A 179 -22.99 21.19 -1.05
CA THR A 179 -22.51 20.06 -0.26
C THR A 179 -21.04 20.22 0.04
N LEU A 180 -20.70 20.21 1.32
CA LEU A 180 -19.34 20.26 1.84
C LEU A 180 -19.02 18.90 2.47
N ASN A 181 -17.86 18.34 2.13
CA ASN A 181 -17.35 17.12 2.72
C ASN A 181 -15.94 17.35 3.24
N ALA A 182 -15.63 16.81 4.40
CA ALA A 182 -14.28 16.80 4.94
C ALA A 182 -14.00 15.47 5.61
N ALA A 183 -12.77 14.97 5.48
CA ALA A 183 -12.31 13.80 6.19
C ALA A 183 -10.85 13.99 6.62
N TYR A 184 -10.52 13.44 7.78
CA TYR A 184 -9.18 13.41 8.33
C TYR A 184 -8.89 12.05 8.94
N GLY A 185 -7.76 11.47 8.60
CA GLY A 185 -7.23 10.27 9.20
C GLY A 185 -5.83 10.52 9.76
N TYR A 186 -5.61 10.10 10.99
CA TYR A 186 -4.28 10.03 11.58
C TYR A 186 -3.95 8.57 11.91
N THR A 187 -2.76 8.14 11.51
CA THR A 187 -2.28 6.77 11.73
C THR A 187 -0.87 6.80 12.29
N ASN A 188 -0.68 6.17 13.44
CA ASN A 188 0.62 5.89 14.04
C ASN A 188 0.89 4.39 13.91
N ALA A 189 1.55 3.99 12.83
CA ALA A 189 1.95 2.61 12.58
C ALA A 189 3.44 2.44 12.85
N LYS A 190 3.81 1.56 13.81
CA LYS A 190 5.21 1.33 14.22
C LYS A 190 5.50 -0.15 14.41
N PHE A 191 6.72 -0.51 14.15
CA PHE A 191 7.25 -1.80 14.57
C PHE A 191 7.39 -1.84 16.10
N LEU A 192 6.89 -2.89 16.72
CA LEU A 192 7.15 -3.20 18.13
C LEU A 192 8.40 -4.06 18.27
N GLU A 193 8.55 -5.02 17.36
CA GLU A 193 9.69 -5.91 17.28
C GLU A 193 9.98 -6.19 15.80
N PHE A 194 11.10 -5.71 15.30
CA PHE A 194 11.55 -6.04 13.95
C PHE A 194 13.08 -5.97 13.87
N ASN A 195 13.71 -7.14 13.90
CA ASN A 195 15.15 -7.30 13.66
C ASN A 195 15.32 -8.20 12.42
N ASN A 196 15.99 -7.68 11.40
CA ASN A 196 16.24 -8.41 10.15
C ASN A 196 17.54 -9.24 10.17
N GLY A 197 18.20 -9.33 11.33
CA GLY A 197 19.48 -10.02 11.52
C GLY A 197 20.71 -9.12 11.31
N LYS A 198 20.54 -7.92 10.77
CA LYS A 198 21.60 -6.90 10.61
C LYS A 198 21.29 -5.66 11.46
N GLU A 199 20.05 -5.22 11.45
CA GLU A 199 19.59 -4.00 12.14
C GLU A 199 18.28 -4.26 12.88
N ASP A 200 18.08 -3.51 13.96
CA ASP A 200 16.84 -3.48 14.74
C ASP A 200 16.04 -2.21 14.39
N TYR A 201 14.89 -2.41 13.78
CA TYR A 201 13.95 -1.36 13.39
C TYR A 201 12.81 -1.15 14.40
N SER A 202 12.90 -1.77 15.58
CA SER A 202 11.88 -1.62 16.64
C SER A 202 11.69 -0.15 17.00
N GLY A 203 10.43 0.29 17.12
CA GLY A 203 10.06 1.69 17.34
C GLY A 203 10.02 2.58 16.11
N ARG A 204 10.55 2.13 14.96
CA ARG A 204 10.45 2.85 13.68
C ARG A 204 9.05 2.78 13.09
N PHE A 205 8.71 3.75 12.25
CA PHE A 205 7.44 3.74 11.53
C PHE A 205 7.44 2.69 10.43
N VAL A 206 6.30 2.04 10.25
CA VAL A 206 6.07 1.09 9.14
C VAL A 206 6.12 1.86 7.82
N PRO A 207 6.94 1.42 6.86
CA PRO A 207 7.02 2.06 5.54
C PRO A 207 5.69 2.06 4.79
N TYR A 208 5.52 3.02 3.88
CA TYR A 208 4.36 3.19 3.00
C TYR A 208 3.03 3.47 3.72
N ALA A 209 3.03 3.67 5.03
CA ALA A 209 1.87 4.05 5.81
C ALA A 209 1.84 5.58 6.03
N PRO A 210 0.94 6.33 5.37
CA PRO A 210 0.84 7.77 5.59
C PRO A 210 0.35 8.06 7.01
N GLN A 211 1.03 8.98 7.70
CA GLN A 211 0.63 9.40 9.05
C GLN A 211 -0.62 10.28 9.05
N ASN A 212 -0.83 11.04 8.00
CA ASN A 212 -1.98 11.92 7.85
C ASN A 212 -2.61 11.75 6.47
N THR A 213 -3.92 11.66 6.44
CA THR A 213 -4.74 11.73 5.24
C THR A 213 -5.80 12.79 5.42
N ILE A 214 -5.92 13.70 4.47
CA ILE A 214 -6.83 14.84 4.53
C ILE A 214 -7.63 14.86 3.24
N PHE A 215 -8.90 15.07 3.33
CA PHE A 215 -9.78 15.29 2.19
C PHE A 215 -10.74 16.42 2.52
N ALA A 216 -10.93 17.35 1.59
CA ALA A 216 -12.02 18.32 1.64
C ALA A 216 -12.58 18.54 0.24
N ALA A 217 -13.90 18.68 0.14
CA ALA A 217 -14.59 18.94 -1.12
C ALA A 217 -15.78 19.88 -0.91
N ALA A 218 -16.00 20.73 -1.88
CA ALA A 218 -17.17 21.58 -2.00
C ALA A 218 -17.81 21.34 -3.38
N ASN A 219 -19.12 21.05 -3.39
CA ASN A 219 -19.90 20.91 -4.61
C ASN A 219 -21.08 21.84 -4.56
N TYR A 220 -21.29 22.61 -5.63
CA TYR A 220 -22.41 23.53 -5.75
C TYR A 220 -23.17 23.27 -7.03
N LEU A 221 -24.50 23.13 -6.91
CA LEU A 221 -25.41 22.87 -8.02
C LEU A 221 -26.15 24.15 -8.40
N ILE A 222 -25.82 24.71 -9.55
CA ILE A 222 -26.42 25.92 -10.09
C ILE A 222 -27.58 25.52 -11.03
N PRO A 223 -28.83 25.93 -10.78
CA PRO A 223 -29.90 25.75 -11.75
C PRO A 223 -29.61 26.56 -13.01
N ALA A 224 -29.76 25.92 -14.13
CA ALA A 224 -29.66 26.57 -15.45
C ALA A 224 -30.84 26.13 -16.29
N GLN A 225 -31.59 27.11 -16.81
CA GLN A 225 -32.74 26.86 -17.68
C GLN A 225 -32.47 27.48 -19.05
N PHE A 226 -31.48 26.91 -19.76
CA PHE A 226 -31.10 27.38 -21.07
C PHE A 226 -31.08 26.22 -22.08
N GLY A 227 -32.04 26.15 -22.96
CA GLY A 227 -32.19 25.06 -23.92
C GLY A 227 -32.22 23.68 -23.23
N PRO A 228 -31.38 22.74 -23.58
CA PRO A 228 -31.34 21.42 -22.96
C PRO A 228 -30.66 21.40 -21.57
N LEU A 229 -29.93 22.46 -21.20
CA LEU A 229 -29.19 22.56 -19.94
C LEU A 229 -30.14 22.77 -18.75
N ARG A 230 -30.01 21.93 -17.73
CA ARG A 230 -30.81 21.95 -16.49
C ARG A 230 -30.01 22.43 -15.28
N TYR A 231 -28.79 21.96 -15.17
CA TYR A 231 -27.92 22.31 -14.03
C TYR A 231 -26.46 22.42 -14.48
N ILE A 232 -25.72 23.24 -13.76
CA ILE A 232 -24.28 23.29 -13.79
C ILE A 232 -23.81 22.86 -12.39
N SER A 233 -23.07 21.76 -12.28
CA SER A 233 -22.46 21.33 -11.02
C SER A 233 -20.98 21.73 -11.03
N THR A 234 -20.57 22.53 -10.05
CA THR A 234 -19.16 22.88 -9.84
C THR A 234 -18.61 22.08 -8.67
N GLY A 235 -17.41 21.56 -8.81
CA GLY A 235 -16.72 20.80 -7.77
C GLY A 235 -15.29 21.30 -7.58
N LEU A 236 -14.91 21.45 -6.33
CA LEU A 236 -13.54 21.71 -5.91
C LEU A 236 -13.19 20.72 -4.81
N SER A 237 -12.05 20.03 -4.92
CA SER A 237 -11.61 19.10 -3.88
C SER A 237 -10.11 19.14 -3.68
N THR A 238 -9.68 18.94 -2.45
CA THR A 238 -8.28 18.82 -2.09
C THR A 238 -8.03 17.49 -1.36
N GLN A 239 -6.87 16.91 -1.62
CA GLN A 239 -6.37 15.72 -0.97
C GLN A 239 -4.96 15.98 -0.43
N GLY A 240 -4.78 15.80 0.87
CA GLY A 240 -3.49 15.85 1.54
C GLY A 240 -3.05 14.46 1.99
N ILE A 241 -1.80 14.09 1.76
CA ILE A 241 -1.24 12.79 2.15
C ILE A 241 0.17 13.00 2.68
N GLY A 242 0.50 12.38 3.81
CA GLY A 242 1.84 12.35 4.40
C GLY A 242 1.82 12.48 5.92
N LYS A 243 2.92 12.42 6.62
CA LYS A 243 4.26 12.03 6.22
C LYS A 243 4.27 10.53 5.89
N ILE A 244 5.03 10.10 4.87
CA ILE A 244 5.22 8.69 4.52
C ILE A 244 6.71 8.40 4.60
N TYR A 245 7.11 7.39 5.35
CA TYR A 245 8.46 6.82 5.29
C TYR A 245 8.52 5.74 4.21
N TRP A 246 9.64 5.65 3.50
CA TRP A 246 9.78 4.72 2.39
C TRP A 246 10.57 3.47 2.73
N ASN A 247 11.39 3.54 3.76
CA ASN A 247 12.28 2.46 4.21
C ASN A 247 12.13 2.21 5.72
N GLU A 248 12.60 1.06 6.16
CA GLU A 248 12.42 0.55 7.52
C GLU A 248 13.18 1.36 8.55
N ASP A 249 14.34 1.94 8.19
CA ASP A 249 15.15 2.80 9.06
C ASP A 249 14.60 4.23 9.19
N ASN A 250 13.57 4.56 8.38
CA ASN A 250 12.93 5.87 8.29
C ASN A 250 13.85 7.02 7.83
N SER A 251 14.94 6.71 7.14
CA SER A 251 15.88 7.73 6.62
C SER A 251 15.29 8.55 5.48
N THR A 252 14.43 7.95 4.67
CA THR A 252 13.82 8.60 3.50
C THR A 252 12.31 8.74 3.68
N ALA A 253 11.79 9.94 3.44
CA ALA A 253 10.37 10.23 3.62
C ALA A 253 9.82 11.21 2.59
N GLN A 254 8.53 11.08 2.28
CA GLN A 254 7.70 12.07 1.60
C GLN A 254 6.97 12.89 2.66
N ASN A 255 7.20 14.21 2.70
CA ASN A 255 6.45 15.09 3.57
C ASN A 255 5.00 15.23 3.13
N LEU A 256 4.16 15.78 4.02
CA LEU A 256 2.76 16.08 3.71
C LEU A 256 2.68 17.00 2.49
N TYR A 257 1.87 16.62 1.52
CA TYR A 257 1.58 17.39 0.32
C TYR A 257 0.08 17.44 0.06
N PHE A 258 -0.35 18.45 -0.69
CA PHE A 258 -1.74 18.61 -1.09
C PHE A 258 -1.86 18.66 -2.61
N LYS A 259 -2.94 18.12 -3.14
CA LYS A 259 -3.37 18.26 -4.53
C LYS A 259 -4.73 18.92 -4.55
N LEU A 260 -4.96 19.80 -5.51
CA LEU A 260 -6.24 20.45 -5.74
C LEU A 260 -6.80 19.99 -7.08
N ASP A 261 -8.05 19.54 -7.07
CA ASP A 261 -8.80 19.11 -8.25
C ASP A 261 -10.06 19.97 -8.40
N ALA A 262 -10.44 20.28 -9.63
CA ALA A 262 -11.65 21.03 -9.94
C ALA A 262 -12.45 20.37 -11.06
N SER A 263 -13.78 20.56 -11.05
CA SER A 263 -14.64 20.10 -12.12
C SER A 263 -15.83 21.02 -12.36
N VAL A 264 -16.30 21.04 -13.60
CA VAL A 264 -17.55 21.69 -14.01
C VAL A 264 -18.33 20.70 -14.86
N LYS A 265 -19.51 20.31 -14.39
CA LYS A 265 -20.38 19.37 -15.07
C LYS A 265 -21.65 20.07 -15.56
N LEU A 266 -21.84 20.05 -16.86
CA LEU A 266 -23.05 20.51 -17.53
C LEU A 266 -24.05 19.35 -17.60
N ILE A 267 -25.23 19.52 -17.00
CA ILE A 267 -26.25 18.47 -16.89
C ILE A 267 -27.42 18.87 -17.77
N CYS A 268 -27.62 18.12 -18.85
CA CYS A 268 -28.72 18.26 -19.78
C CYS A 268 -29.72 17.12 -19.62
N ASN A 269 -30.89 17.22 -20.31
CA ASN A 269 -31.95 16.22 -20.19
C ASN A 269 -31.50 14.79 -20.53
N LYS A 270 -30.75 14.62 -21.60
CA LYS A 270 -30.35 13.30 -22.14
C LYS A 270 -28.86 13.00 -22.04
N PHE A 271 -28.04 13.99 -21.69
CA PHE A 271 -26.59 13.83 -21.58
C PHE A 271 -26.02 14.76 -20.55
N SER A 272 -24.80 14.46 -20.12
CA SER A 272 -23.98 15.39 -19.31
C SER A 272 -22.55 15.40 -19.81
N VAL A 273 -21.93 16.58 -19.72
CA VAL A 273 -20.51 16.80 -20.04
C VAL A 273 -19.83 17.23 -18.75
N ASP A 274 -18.81 16.50 -18.35
CA ASP A 274 -18.00 16.79 -17.16
C ASP A 274 -16.58 17.18 -17.62
N LEU A 275 -16.22 18.43 -17.39
CA LEU A 275 -14.89 18.98 -17.61
C LEU A 275 -14.14 18.94 -16.29
N TRP A 276 -13.01 18.28 -16.23
CA TRP A 276 -12.27 18.13 -14.99
C TRP A 276 -10.79 18.47 -15.17
N ALA A 277 -10.21 18.95 -14.10
CA ALA A 277 -8.78 19.22 -13.96
C ALA A 277 -8.28 18.63 -12.65
N LYS A 278 -7.19 17.86 -12.70
CA LYS A 278 -6.56 17.23 -11.54
C LYS A 278 -5.19 17.79 -11.29
N ASN A 279 -4.84 17.90 -9.99
CA ASN A 279 -3.57 18.46 -9.53
C ASN A 279 -3.29 19.85 -10.15
N ILE A 280 -4.29 20.73 -10.14
CA ILE A 280 -4.21 22.07 -10.75
C ILE A 280 -3.13 22.96 -10.11
N THR A 281 -2.69 22.64 -8.91
CA THR A 281 -1.58 23.27 -8.20
C THR A 281 -0.21 22.84 -8.69
N ALA A 282 -0.15 21.89 -9.65
CA ALA A 282 1.10 21.28 -10.15
C ALA A 282 2.01 20.73 -9.03
N THR A 283 1.40 20.25 -7.94
CA THR A 283 2.14 19.72 -6.80
C THR A 283 2.96 18.51 -7.21
N GLN A 284 4.26 18.58 -6.93
CA GLN A 284 5.18 17.46 -7.13
C GLN A 284 5.21 16.58 -5.88
N TYR A 285 5.04 15.29 -6.07
CA TYR A 285 5.04 14.30 -4.99
C TYR A 285 5.54 12.95 -5.52
N SER A 286 5.99 12.11 -4.61
CA SER A 286 6.42 10.75 -4.91
C SER A 286 5.32 9.76 -4.54
N THR A 287 5.14 8.73 -5.37
CA THR A 287 4.16 7.66 -5.12
C THR A 287 4.82 6.36 -4.71
N PHE A 288 6.11 6.24 -5.01
CA PHE A 288 6.89 5.06 -4.69
C PHE A 288 8.37 5.41 -4.64
N TYR A 289 9.12 4.77 -3.75
CA TYR A 289 10.56 4.90 -3.62
C TYR A 289 11.14 3.57 -3.14
N PHE A 290 12.28 3.18 -3.69
CA PHE A 290 13.05 2.04 -3.19
C PHE A 290 14.51 2.18 -3.61
N VAL A 291 15.38 1.48 -2.90
CA VAL A 291 16.80 1.36 -3.23
C VAL A 291 17.06 -0.05 -3.75
N SER A 292 17.77 -0.18 -4.85
CA SER A 292 18.23 -1.46 -5.39
C SER A 292 19.59 -1.28 -6.05
N ILE A 293 20.51 -2.21 -5.83
CA ILE A 293 21.87 -2.19 -6.40
C ILE A 293 22.55 -0.84 -6.14
N GLN A 294 22.45 -0.32 -4.92
CA GLN A 294 23.00 0.98 -4.49
C GLN A 294 22.49 2.20 -5.29
N HIS A 295 21.37 2.06 -6.00
CA HIS A 295 20.70 3.14 -6.71
C HIS A 295 19.32 3.41 -6.15
N GLU A 296 18.96 4.69 -6.11
CA GLU A 296 17.64 5.14 -5.67
C GLU A 296 16.68 5.20 -6.86
N PHE A 297 15.50 4.64 -6.70
CA PHE A 297 14.43 4.66 -7.68
C PHE A 297 13.20 5.38 -7.10
N LEU A 298 12.71 6.35 -7.85
CA LEU A 298 11.59 7.18 -7.44
C LEU A 298 10.53 7.22 -8.54
N GLN A 299 9.29 6.90 -8.18
CA GLN A 299 8.15 7.11 -9.07
C GLN A 299 7.45 8.41 -8.69
N ARG A 300 7.40 9.37 -9.61
CA ARG A 300 6.68 10.61 -9.42
C ARG A 300 5.17 10.42 -9.62
N GLY A 301 4.40 11.20 -8.86
CA GLY A 301 2.97 11.32 -9.04
C GLY A 301 2.58 11.98 -10.37
N LYS A 302 1.32 11.86 -10.72
CA LYS A 302 0.79 12.42 -11.96
C LYS A 302 0.86 13.95 -11.94
N PRO A 303 1.30 14.58 -13.03
CA PRO A 303 1.29 16.05 -13.16
C PRO A 303 -0.15 16.57 -13.29
N VAL A 304 -0.29 17.84 -13.60
CA VAL A 304 -1.59 18.42 -13.98
C VAL A 304 -2.20 17.66 -15.14
N GLN A 305 -3.48 17.32 -15.01
CA GLN A 305 -4.23 16.60 -16.03
C GLN A 305 -5.57 17.29 -16.25
N PHE A 306 -6.01 17.36 -17.51
CA PHE A 306 -7.30 17.85 -17.91
C PHE A 306 -8.04 16.77 -18.70
N GLY A 307 -9.34 16.78 -18.62
CA GLY A 307 -10.15 15.86 -19.39
C GLY A 307 -11.61 16.27 -19.46
N ALA A 308 -12.31 15.58 -20.36
CA ALA A 308 -13.75 15.70 -20.54
C ALA A 308 -14.37 14.29 -20.55
N THR A 309 -15.55 14.17 -19.92
CA THR A 309 -16.33 12.94 -19.90
C THR A 309 -17.74 13.24 -20.39
N LEU A 310 -18.15 12.57 -21.47
CA LEU A 310 -19.54 12.61 -21.96
C LEU A 310 -20.27 11.37 -21.43
N ARG A 311 -21.45 11.60 -20.82
CA ARG A 311 -22.37 10.54 -20.43
C ARG A 311 -23.71 10.77 -21.11
N VAL A 312 -24.21 9.76 -21.79
CA VAL A 312 -25.53 9.77 -22.45
C VAL A 312 -26.46 8.83 -21.68
N ASN A 313 -27.67 9.31 -21.34
CA ASN A 313 -28.70 8.49 -20.73
C ASN A 313 -29.64 8.04 -21.87
N ILE A 314 -29.68 6.76 -22.12
CA ILE A 314 -30.48 6.10 -23.16
C ILE A 314 -31.85 5.71 -22.59
#